data_1fedab88745a4e1d1d445e799ded1618
#
_entry.id   1fedab88745a4e1d1d445e799ded1618
#
_cell.length_a   1.000
_cell.length_b   1.000
_cell.length_c   1.000
_cell.angle_alpha   90.00
_cell.angle_beta   90.00
_cell.angle_gamma   90.00
#
_symmetry.space_group_name_H-M   'P 1'
#
loop_
_entity.id
_entity.type
_entity.pdbx_description
1 polymer ?
#
loop_
_entity_poly.entity_id
_entity_poly.type
_entity_poly.pdbx_seq_one_letter_code
_entity_poly.pdbx_strand_id
1 'polypeptide(L)'
;MKSNIAHAFINCKKEKRPALITYTGAGDNTITNSLKILNKISKHVDILELGFPHNTPIADGGQIQGSSHRALKNGIKLKDVFRIVKKFKKNNPIKPIILMGYFNLIYQNGENNFLKSCKTSGVDGLIIVDLPYPENKNFANKCKKKSINFIQLISPTTSQDRMRKII
;
A
#
# COMPACT_ATOMS: atom_id res chain seq x y z
N MET A 1 -19.64 7.26 -3.22
CA MET A 1 -19.42 5.80 -3.48
C MET A 1 -18.47 5.23 -2.44
N LYS A 2 -18.75 4.01 -1.94
CA LYS A 2 -17.83 3.31 -1.02
C LYS A 2 -16.54 2.93 -1.78
N SER A 3 -15.37 2.95 -1.10
CA SER A 3 -14.11 2.55 -1.71
C SER A 3 -14.05 1.04 -2.01
N ASN A 4 -13.19 0.61 -2.93
CA ASN A 4 -12.97 -0.81 -3.20
C ASN A 4 -12.56 -1.59 -1.94
N ILE A 5 -11.78 -0.98 -1.05
CA ILE A 5 -11.40 -1.56 0.25
C ILE A 5 -12.66 -1.79 1.11
N ALA A 6 -13.55 -0.80 1.21
CA ALA A 6 -14.80 -0.94 1.97
C ALA A 6 -15.69 -2.04 1.38
N HIS A 7 -15.77 -2.16 0.04
CA HIS A 7 -16.51 -3.22 -0.62
C HIS A 7 -15.94 -4.61 -0.30
N ALA A 8 -14.62 -4.78 -0.28
CA ALA A 8 -13.98 -6.04 0.09
C ALA A 8 -14.37 -6.48 1.51
N PHE A 9 -14.28 -5.57 2.50
CA PHE A 9 -14.70 -5.88 3.87
C PHE A 9 -16.19 -6.18 4.00
N ILE A 10 -17.06 -5.47 3.27
CA ILE A 10 -18.52 -5.74 3.27
C ILE A 10 -18.79 -7.15 2.74
N ASN A 11 -18.11 -7.56 1.67
CA ASN A 11 -18.28 -8.90 1.11
C ASN A 11 -17.83 -9.98 2.09
N CYS A 12 -16.63 -9.84 2.68
CA CYS A 12 -16.15 -10.76 3.72
C CYS A 12 -17.12 -10.87 4.90
N LYS A 13 -17.69 -9.74 5.33
CA LYS A 13 -18.70 -9.73 6.42
C LYS A 13 -19.96 -10.49 6.03
N LYS A 14 -20.45 -10.35 4.78
CA LYS A 14 -21.60 -11.12 4.28
C LYS A 14 -21.31 -12.63 4.25
N GLU A 15 -20.08 -12.99 3.91
CA GLU A 15 -19.59 -14.38 3.91
C GLU A 15 -19.21 -14.90 5.30
N LYS A 16 -19.36 -14.07 6.36
CA LYS A 16 -19.05 -14.41 7.76
C LYS A 16 -17.60 -14.89 7.96
N ARG A 17 -16.66 -14.32 7.23
CA ARG A 17 -15.23 -14.64 7.31
C ARG A 17 -14.36 -13.37 7.43
N PRO A 18 -13.14 -13.48 7.96
CA PRO A 18 -12.16 -12.41 7.91
C PRO A 18 -11.70 -12.13 6.48
N ALA A 19 -11.23 -10.90 6.23
CA ALA A 19 -10.57 -10.55 4.98
C ALA A 19 -9.12 -11.07 4.97
N LEU A 20 -8.71 -11.70 3.87
CA LEU A 20 -7.33 -12.08 3.63
C LEU A 20 -6.61 -10.95 2.89
N ILE A 21 -5.59 -10.39 3.54
CA ILE A 21 -4.71 -9.34 2.98
C ILE A 21 -3.32 -9.95 2.83
N THR A 22 -2.71 -9.82 1.66
CA THR A 22 -1.37 -10.35 1.41
C THR A 22 -0.41 -9.26 0.96
N TYR A 23 0.79 -9.27 1.53
CA TYR A 23 1.89 -8.40 1.17
C TYR A 23 2.79 -9.03 0.10
N THR A 24 3.32 -8.21 -0.82
CA THR A 24 4.40 -8.57 -1.75
C THR A 24 5.25 -7.35 -2.08
N GLY A 25 6.56 -7.53 -2.21
CA GLY A 25 7.49 -6.46 -2.60
C GLY A 25 7.41 -6.14 -4.10
N ALA A 26 7.30 -4.86 -4.43
CA ALA A 26 7.32 -4.42 -5.82
C ALA A 26 8.71 -4.57 -6.44
N GLY A 27 8.81 -5.28 -7.56
CA GLY A 27 10.06 -5.42 -8.30
C GLY A 27 11.06 -6.40 -7.70
N ASP A 28 10.69 -7.17 -6.68
CA ASP A 28 11.51 -8.29 -6.24
C ASP A 28 11.71 -9.25 -7.42
N ASN A 29 12.96 -9.44 -7.82
CA ASN A 29 13.43 -9.99 -9.08
C ASN A 29 13.13 -9.10 -10.30
N THR A 30 11.87 -8.99 -10.76
CA THR A 30 11.51 -8.19 -11.94
C THR A 30 10.10 -7.62 -11.84
N ILE A 31 9.83 -6.55 -12.63
CA ILE A 31 8.48 -5.98 -12.81
C ILE A 31 7.50 -7.04 -13.32
N THR A 32 7.95 -7.89 -14.26
CA THR A 32 7.10 -8.94 -14.85
C THR A 32 6.73 -9.99 -13.82
N ASN A 33 7.66 -10.40 -12.95
CA ASN A 33 7.36 -11.32 -11.86
C ASN A 33 6.39 -10.73 -10.84
N SER A 34 6.56 -9.46 -10.46
CA SER A 34 5.62 -8.78 -9.58
C SER A 34 4.20 -8.82 -10.13
N LEU A 35 4.02 -8.54 -11.43
CA LEU A 35 2.71 -8.62 -12.09
C LEU A 35 2.14 -10.05 -12.13
N LYS A 36 2.99 -11.05 -12.42
CA LYS A 36 2.57 -12.46 -12.40
C LYS A 36 2.09 -12.88 -11.00
N ILE A 37 2.85 -12.49 -9.96
CA ILE A 37 2.50 -12.77 -8.57
C ILE A 37 1.18 -12.10 -8.20
N LEU A 38 1.03 -10.79 -8.42
CA LEU A 38 -0.19 -10.04 -8.13
C LEU A 38 -1.42 -10.66 -8.82
N ASN A 39 -1.31 -11.01 -10.12
CA ASN A 39 -2.42 -11.62 -10.86
C ASN A 39 -2.78 -13.03 -10.35
N LYS A 40 -1.81 -13.83 -9.91
CA LYS A 40 -2.07 -15.14 -9.33
C LYS A 40 -2.72 -15.03 -7.94
N ILE A 41 -2.13 -14.23 -7.06
CA ILE A 41 -2.59 -14.08 -5.67
C ILE A 41 -3.98 -13.39 -5.63
N SER A 42 -4.24 -12.43 -6.51
CA SER A 42 -5.50 -11.66 -6.52
C SER A 42 -6.77 -12.51 -6.59
N LYS A 43 -6.66 -13.73 -7.10
CA LYS A 43 -7.79 -14.69 -7.19
C LYS A 43 -8.17 -15.29 -5.84
N HIS A 44 -7.27 -15.25 -4.87
CA HIS A 44 -7.40 -15.95 -3.59
C HIS A 44 -7.43 -15.02 -2.37
N VAL A 45 -7.24 -13.72 -2.58
CA VAL A 45 -7.17 -12.72 -1.50
C VAL A 45 -8.23 -11.63 -1.72
N ASP A 46 -8.57 -10.95 -0.63
CA ASP A 46 -9.54 -9.86 -0.68
C ASP A 46 -8.88 -8.52 -1.01
N ILE A 47 -7.70 -8.26 -0.46
CA ILE A 47 -6.93 -7.03 -0.62
C ILE A 47 -5.48 -7.39 -0.87
N LEU A 48 -4.85 -6.69 -1.80
CA LEU A 48 -3.42 -6.77 -2.06
C LEU A 48 -2.68 -5.62 -1.41
N GLU A 49 -1.54 -5.93 -0.80
CA GLU A 49 -0.62 -4.94 -0.28
C GLU A 49 0.71 -5.04 -1.04
N LEU A 50 1.10 -3.95 -1.67
CA LEU A 50 2.31 -3.87 -2.50
C LEU A 50 3.31 -2.91 -1.86
N GLY A 51 4.42 -3.44 -1.37
CA GLY A 51 5.51 -2.66 -0.80
C GLY A 51 6.31 -1.95 -1.89
N PHE A 52 6.49 -0.63 -1.79
CA PHE A 52 7.50 0.06 -2.60
C PHE A 52 8.85 0.02 -1.88
N PRO A 53 9.93 -0.44 -2.56
CA PRO A 53 11.19 -0.75 -1.91
C PRO A 53 11.87 0.50 -1.36
N HIS A 54 12.48 0.35 -0.17
CA HIS A 54 13.26 1.37 0.52
C HIS A 54 14.62 0.79 0.91
N ASN A 55 15.66 1.63 0.90
CA ASN A 55 17.03 1.19 1.21
C ASN A 55 17.27 0.94 2.71
N THR A 56 16.48 1.56 3.58
CA THR A 56 16.60 1.45 5.03
C THR A 56 15.25 1.16 5.68
N PRO A 57 14.66 -0.04 5.44
CA PRO A 57 13.32 -0.37 5.91
C PRO A 57 13.38 -0.86 7.38
N ILE A 58 13.64 0.07 8.31
CA ILE A 58 13.92 -0.19 9.73
C ILE A 58 12.78 -0.85 10.52
N ALA A 59 11.54 -0.70 10.05
CA ALA A 59 10.38 -1.30 10.69
C ALA A 59 10.03 -2.69 10.12
N ASP A 60 10.77 -3.17 9.13
CA ASP A 60 10.50 -4.42 8.43
C ASP A 60 11.43 -5.54 8.89
N GLY A 61 10.93 -6.77 8.86
CA GLY A 61 11.76 -7.96 9.11
C GLY A 61 12.67 -8.32 7.94
N GLY A 62 13.63 -9.21 8.18
CA GLY A 62 14.70 -9.57 7.23
C GLY A 62 14.22 -10.02 5.85
N GLN A 63 13.05 -10.68 5.75
CA GLN A 63 12.50 -11.12 4.46
C GLN A 63 12.08 -9.92 3.59
N ILE A 64 11.42 -8.93 4.18
CA ILE A 64 10.99 -7.71 3.47
C ILE A 64 12.20 -6.83 3.16
N GLN A 65 13.16 -6.71 4.09
CA GLN A 65 14.44 -6.03 3.85
C GLN A 65 15.19 -6.65 2.66
N GLY A 66 15.30 -7.98 2.63
CA GLY A 66 15.94 -8.71 1.54
C GLY A 66 15.23 -8.52 0.18
N SER A 67 13.89 -8.52 0.18
CA SER A 67 13.07 -8.24 -1.00
C SER A 67 13.32 -6.81 -1.51
N SER A 68 13.29 -5.81 -0.63
CA SER A 68 13.60 -4.41 -0.97
C SER A 68 15.01 -4.26 -1.55
N HIS A 69 16.01 -4.90 -0.93
CA HIS A 69 17.39 -4.85 -1.40
C HIS A 69 17.51 -5.43 -2.82
N ARG A 70 16.93 -6.61 -3.09
CA ARG A 70 16.93 -7.21 -4.43
C ARG A 70 16.26 -6.32 -5.47
N ALA A 71 15.10 -5.73 -5.12
CA ALA A 71 14.39 -4.83 -6.01
C ALA A 71 15.22 -3.58 -6.36
N LEU A 72 15.83 -2.95 -5.37
CA LEU A 72 16.69 -1.76 -5.56
C LEU A 72 17.94 -2.10 -6.37
N LYS A 73 18.60 -3.24 -6.10
CA LYS A 73 19.74 -3.73 -6.88
C LYS A 73 19.39 -3.93 -8.35
N ASN A 74 18.16 -4.34 -8.64
CA ASN A 74 17.62 -4.49 -9.99
C ASN A 74 17.14 -3.15 -10.61
N GLY A 75 17.37 -2.01 -9.96
CA GLY A 75 17.09 -0.69 -10.47
C GLY A 75 15.63 -0.26 -10.43
N ILE A 76 14.80 -0.91 -9.62
CA ILE A 76 13.38 -0.51 -9.44
C ILE A 76 13.31 0.90 -8.87
N LYS A 77 12.46 1.71 -9.49
CA LYS A 77 12.15 3.10 -9.07
C LYS A 77 10.67 3.22 -8.74
N LEU A 78 10.33 4.26 -7.99
CA LEU A 78 8.93 4.54 -7.62
C LEU A 78 7.96 4.58 -8.83
N LYS A 79 8.41 5.14 -9.97
CA LYS A 79 7.64 5.14 -11.21
C LYS A 79 7.27 3.73 -11.72
N ASP A 80 8.12 2.74 -11.42
CA ASP A 80 7.89 1.36 -11.84
C ASP A 80 6.84 0.69 -10.95
N VAL A 81 6.78 1.05 -9.67
CA VAL A 81 5.71 0.63 -8.75
C VAL A 81 4.35 1.09 -9.29
N PHE A 82 4.22 2.37 -9.66
CA PHE A 82 2.98 2.87 -10.27
C PHE A 82 2.64 2.17 -11.59
N ARG A 83 3.65 1.83 -12.39
CA ARG A 83 3.47 1.07 -13.64
C ARG A 83 2.93 -0.34 -13.35
N ILE A 84 3.44 -1.02 -12.32
CA ILE A 84 2.94 -2.33 -11.86
C ILE A 84 1.46 -2.21 -11.48
N VAL A 85 1.12 -1.26 -10.60
CA VAL A 85 -0.27 -1.04 -10.17
C VAL A 85 -1.18 -0.76 -11.36
N LYS A 86 -0.80 0.16 -12.25
CA LYS A 86 -1.59 0.54 -13.42
C LYS A 86 -1.87 -0.65 -14.35
N LYS A 87 -0.84 -1.48 -14.60
CA LYS A 87 -1.00 -2.70 -15.41
C LYS A 87 -1.88 -3.73 -14.73
N PHE A 88 -1.74 -3.91 -13.41
CA PHE A 88 -2.59 -4.80 -12.64
C PHE A 88 -4.06 -4.34 -12.67
N LYS A 89 -4.32 -3.07 -12.40
CA LYS A 89 -5.68 -2.49 -12.36
C LYS A 89 -6.40 -2.51 -13.70
N LYS A 90 -5.67 -2.53 -14.82
CA LYS A 90 -6.29 -2.66 -16.16
C LYS A 90 -7.14 -3.95 -16.28
N ASN A 91 -6.68 -5.05 -15.68
CA ASN A 91 -7.37 -6.34 -15.73
C ASN A 91 -8.16 -6.64 -14.44
N ASN A 92 -7.92 -5.88 -13.36
CA ASN A 92 -8.52 -6.09 -12.04
C ASN A 92 -9.02 -4.76 -11.46
N PRO A 93 -9.94 -4.04 -12.10
CA PRO A 93 -10.29 -2.66 -11.74
C PRO A 93 -10.86 -2.50 -10.33
N ILE A 94 -11.61 -3.48 -9.86
CA ILE A 94 -12.28 -3.46 -8.54
C ILE A 94 -11.46 -4.11 -7.42
N LYS A 95 -10.41 -4.91 -7.75
CA LYS A 95 -9.57 -5.56 -6.73
C LYS A 95 -8.77 -4.49 -5.97
N PRO A 96 -8.94 -4.35 -4.64
CA PRO A 96 -8.21 -3.35 -3.87
C PRO A 96 -6.71 -3.60 -3.90
N ILE A 97 -5.93 -2.53 -4.08
CA ILE A 97 -4.48 -2.55 -3.94
C ILE A 97 -4.03 -1.37 -3.07
N ILE A 98 -3.29 -1.68 -2.02
CA ILE A 98 -2.71 -0.75 -1.06
C ILE A 98 -1.22 -0.66 -1.35
N LEU A 99 -0.64 0.54 -1.36
CA LEU A 99 0.81 0.70 -1.33
C LEU A 99 1.29 0.88 0.10
N MET A 100 2.35 0.16 0.45
CA MET A 100 3.02 0.27 1.74
C MET A 100 4.48 0.70 1.56
N GLY A 101 4.96 1.59 2.43
CA GLY A 101 6.37 1.98 2.43
C GLY A 101 6.67 3.16 3.35
N TYR A 102 7.76 3.88 3.06
CA TYR A 102 8.33 4.91 3.92
C TYR A 102 8.13 6.31 3.35
N PHE A 103 7.94 7.27 4.25
CA PHE A 103 7.59 8.64 3.89
C PHE A 103 8.67 9.40 3.11
N ASN A 104 9.95 9.07 3.35
CA ASN A 104 11.06 9.74 2.67
C ASN A 104 10.92 9.72 1.14
N LEU A 105 10.54 8.59 0.54
CA LEU A 105 10.33 8.50 -0.92
C LEU A 105 9.17 9.37 -1.42
N ILE A 106 8.14 9.51 -0.58
CA ILE A 106 6.99 10.39 -0.87
C ILE A 106 7.42 11.84 -0.80
N TYR A 107 8.17 12.20 0.24
CA TYR A 107 8.69 13.54 0.45
C TYR A 107 9.60 13.99 -0.71
N GLN A 108 10.55 13.14 -1.13
CA GLN A 108 11.46 13.40 -2.25
C GLN A 108 10.73 13.53 -3.60
N ASN A 109 9.67 12.76 -3.81
CA ASN A 109 8.84 12.85 -5.02
C ASN A 109 7.93 14.08 -5.02
N GLY A 110 7.68 14.67 -3.86
CA GLY A 110 6.66 15.66 -3.58
C GLY A 110 5.28 14.99 -3.37
N GLU A 111 4.66 15.23 -2.22
CA GLU A 111 3.40 14.57 -1.81
C GLU A 111 2.29 14.67 -2.87
N ASN A 112 2.12 15.85 -3.49
CA ASN A 112 1.08 16.06 -4.49
C ASN A 112 1.32 15.24 -5.77
N ASN A 113 2.58 15.12 -6.20
CA ASN A 113 2.97 14.33 -7.37
C ASN A 113 2.79 12.84 -7.08
N PHE A 114 3.19 12.40 -5.88
CA PHE A 114 2.99 11.03 -5.42
C PHE A 114 1.49 10.66 -5.41
N LEU A 115 0.65 11.46 -4.77
CA LEU A 115 -0.79 11.22 -4.69
C LEU A 115 -1.48 11.30 -6.06
N LYS A 116 -1.01 12.19 -6.96
CA LYS A 116 -1.47 12.20 -8.35
C LYS A 116 -1.16 10.88 -9.05
N SER A 117 0.07 10.38 -8.87
CA SER A 117 0.50 9.08 -9.44
C SER A 117 -0.27 7.91 -8.83
N CYS A 118 -0.53 7.90 -7.53
CA CYS A 118 -1.40 6.93 -6.88
C CYS A 118 -2.80 6.91 -7.53
N LYS A 119 -3.42 8.08 -7.65
CA LYS A 119 -4.77 8.19 -8.24
C LYS A 119 -4.82 7.70 -9.68
N THR A 120 -3.86 8.12 -10.51
CA THR A 120 -3.83 7.77 -11.95
C THR A 120 -3.44 6.32 -12.21
N SER A 121 -2.76 5.66 -11.28
CA SER A 121 -2.45 4.24 -11.37
C SER A 121 -3.53 3.33 -10.76
N GLY A 122 -4.47 3.88 -9.98
CA GLY A 122 -5.57 3.14 -9.37
C GLY A 122 -5.26 2.57 -7.99
N VAL A 123 -4.34 3.19 -7.23
CA VAL A 123 -4.09 2.85 -5.82
C VAL A 123 -5.32 3.18 -4.99
N ASP A 124 -5.77 2.23 -4.17
CA ASP A 124 -6.96 2.36 -3.32
C ASP A 124 -6.62 2.86 -1.92
N GLY A 125 -5.42 2.57 -1.41
CA GLY A 125 -5.00 2.96 -0.07
C GLY A 125 -3.49 3.06 0.09
N LEU A 126 -3.06 3.67 1.19
CA LEU A 126 -1.66 3.86 1.58
C LEU A 126 -1.45 3.47 3.04
N ILE A 127 -0.37 2.73 3.31
CA ILE A 127 0.24 2.51 4.61
C ILE A 127 1.61 3.15 4.59
N ILE A 128 1.84 4.17 5.42
CA ILE A 128 3.14 4.83 5.55
C ILE A 128 3.66 4.55 6.95
N VAL A 129 4.67 3.68 7.01
CA VAL A 129 5.12 3.01 8.23
C VAL A 129 5.71 3.98 9.25
N ASP A 130 6.42 5.00 8.78
CA ASP A 130 7.16 5.99 9.55
C ASP A 130 6.46 7.35 9.65
N LEU A 131 5.15 7.41 9.33
CA LEU A 131 4.36 8.64 9.45
C LEU A 131 3.18 8.46 10.42
N PRO A 132 3.44 8.47 11.75
CA PRO A 132 2.41 8.25 12.77
C PRO A 132 1.52 9.48 12.99
N TYR A 133 0.45 9.29 13.78
CA TYR A 133 -0.34 10.39 14.32
C TYR A 133 0.42 11.10 15.45
N PRO A 134 0.43 12.46 15.54
CA PRO A 134 -0.38 13.41 14.76
C PRO A 134 0.28 13.96 13.48
N GLU A 135 1.52 13.59 13.19
CA GLU A 135 2.33 14.10 12.08
C GLU A 135 1.71 13.82 10.71
N ASN A 136 0.96 12.72 10.62
CA ASN A 136 0.29 12.30 9.39
C ASN A 136 -0.96 13.13 9.01
N LYS A 137 -1.50 13.98 9.90
CA LYS A 137 -2.80 14.67 9.69
C LYS A 137 -2.90 15.39 8.34
N ASN A 138 -1.85 16.14 7.99
CA ASN A 138 -1.84 16.90 6.73
C ASN A 138 -1.84 15.95 5.51
N PHE A 139 -1.00 14.94 5.53
CA PHE A 139 -0.90 13.96 4.45
C PHE A 139 -2.20 13.13 4.32
N ALA A 140 -2.76 12.67 5.43
CA ALA A 140 -4.05 11.96 5.47
C ALA A 140 -5.20 12.79 4.86
N ASN A 141 -5.25 14.09 5.15
CA ASN A 141 -6.21 15.00 4.54
C ASN A 141 -6.01 15.13 3.01
N LYS A 142 -4.76 15.18 2.54
CA LYS A 142 -4.44 15.16 1.10
C LYS A 142 -4.89 13.84 0.45
N CYS A 143 -4.68 12.71 1.10
CA CYS A 143 -5.17 11.39 0.65
C CYS A 143 -6.70 11.40 0.51
N LYS A 144 -7.42 11.86 1.54
CA LYS A 144 -8.87 11.96 1.54
C LYS A 144 -9.41 12.78 0.37
N LYS A 145 -8.80 13.94 0.08
CA LYS A 145 -9.16 14.80 -1.08
C LYS A 145 -8.97 14.09 -2.42
N LYS A 146 -8.11 13.08 -2.51
CA LYS A 146 -7.87 12.26 -3.70
C LYS A 146 -8.65 10.95 -3.70
N SER A 147 -9.52 10.71 -2.69
CA SER A 147 -10.23 9.44 -2.50
C SER A 147 -9.29 8.23 -2.39
N ILE A 148 -8.17 8.41 -1.69
CA ILE A 148 -7.22 7.37 -1.33
C ILE A 148 -7.35 7.13 0.18
N ASN A 149 -7.55 5.89 0.60
CA ASN A 149 -7.64 5.56 2.02
C ASN A 149 -6.25 5.65 2.66
N PHE A 150 -6.10 6.44 3.73
CA PHE A 150 -4.89 6.44 4.53
C PHE A 150 -5.10 5.49 5.71
N ILE A 151 -4.30 4.43 5.76
CA ILE A 151 -4.43 3.36 6.75
C ILE A 151 -3.34 3.56 7.80
N GLN A 152 -3.75 3.68 9.05
CA GLN A 152 -2.85 3.92 10.16
C GLN A 152 -2.53 2.61 10.89
N LEU A 153 -1.28 2.49 11.31
CA LEU A 153 -0.81 1.37 12.11
C LEU A 153 -0.97 1.71 13.60
N ILE A 154 -1.45 0.74 14.36
CA ILE A 154 -1.46 0.73 15.81
C ILE A 154 -0.72 -0.51 16.31
N SER A 155 -0.06 -0.41 17.45
CA SER A 155 0.62 -1.53 18.08
C SER A 155 -0.17 -2.07 19.28
N PRO A 156 0.10 -3.28 19.77
CA PRO A 156 -0.50 -3.80 21.00
C PRO A 156 -0.25 -2.91 22.23
N THR A 157 0.82 -2.11 22.19
CA THR A 157 1.18 -1.17 23.26
C THR A 157 0.52 0.21 23.10
N THR A 158 -0.28 0.43 22.05
CA THR A 158 -0.97 1.71 21.85
C THR A 158 -2.09 1.86 22.90
N SER A 159 -2.03 2.93 23.72
CA SER A 159 -3.05 3.20 24.72
C SER A 159 -4.42 3.46 24.07
N GLN A 160 -5.50 3.18 24.81
CA GLN A 160 -6.87 3.41 24.33
C GLN A 160 -7.12 4.87 23.95
N ASP A 161 -6.59 5.81 24.75
CA ASP A 161 -6.76 7.25 24.47
C ASP A 161 -6.04 7.67 23.18
N ARG A 162 -4.85 7.12 22.94
CA ARG A 162 -4.14 7.34 21.69
C ARG A 162 -4.87 6.69 20.50
N MET A 163 -5.39 5.48 20.69
CA MET A 163 -6.17 4.77 19.65
C MET A 163 -7.39 5.58 19.22
N ARG A 164 -8.17 6.12 20.17
CA ARG A 164 -9.34 6.98 19.89
C ARG A 164 -8.99 8.24 19.08
N LYS A 165 -7.77 8.75 19.21
CA LYS A 165 -7.28 9.92 18.43
C LYS A 165 -6.83 9.55 17.04
N ILE A 166 -6.44 8.29 16.82
CA ILE A 166 -5.93 7.78 15.54
C ILE A 166 -7.09 7.35 14.63
N ILE A 167 -8.13 6.76 15.19
CA ILE A 167 -9.32 6.26 14.48
C ILE A 167 -10.33 7.39 14.28
#